data_965a68fa0a160bca8848448500ec4117
#
_entry.id   965a68fa0a160bca8848448500ec4117
#
_cell.length_a   1.000
_cell.length_b   1.000
_cell.length_c   1.000
_cell.angle_alpha   90.00
_cell.angle_beta   90.00
_cell.angle_gamma   90.00
#
_symmetry.space_group_name_H-M   'P 1'
#
loop_
_entity.id
_entity.type
_entity.pdbx_description
1 polymer ?
#
loop_
_entity_poly.entity_id
_entity_poly.type
_entity_poly.pdbx_seq_one_letter_code
_entity_poly.pdbx_strand_id
1 'polypeptide(L)'
;MGDRRHNRAFRFPFRVGGTGRAGPSDDGPSAGRVPAVLERLRTTDRLPSSPGFWRSPVRGVRFTAVLGLVLLVGLTLVFVTGLLSYAAYNPDLAPVNDKTPGKGVLGFYLFAWPTGPHWLYRLTQGLHVTGGIVLVPVLLAKLWSVIPKLFALPPARSVGHALERVSLLLLVGGALFEFITGLLNIQVEYVFPGSFYPLHFYGAWVFFAGFVAHVGLKLPRAVRVLRSGELRGETDELASPAPHTPTISRRGAFAMVGAGSLLLLVTSVGRSFDALRSTALLTPRGVADPGTGPGGFQINKTAASVRITPADTGERWRLTVGGPAGELAFTREQLLAMDQYSAALPIACVEGWSTADQWWRGVRLRDLAALAGYPDRPPGVFVESVQRSGPFRKAALRDNQVRDPRSLLALEVNGETLSPDHGYPARIIVPAAPGVLNTKWVTRLTFGEL
;
A
#
# COMPACT_ATOMS: atom_id res chain seq x y z
N MET A 1 -44.05 26.28 -62.67
CA MET A 1 -45.31 25.57 -62.41
C MET A 1 -45.27 25.24 -60.95
N GLY A 2 -45.84 26.03 -60.15
CA GLY A 2 -47.15 26.07 -59.55
C GLY A 2 -47.06 25.29 -58.24
N ASP A 3 -47.48 25.69 -57.10
CA ASP A 3 -48.50 26.64 -56.72
C ASP A 3 -48.36 26.99 -55.23
N ARG A 4 -48.70 28.20 -54.91
CA ARG A 4 -48.84 28.78 -53.57
C ARG A 4 -50.14 28.28 -52.94
N ARG A 5 -50.21 28.14 -51.59
CA ARG A 5 -51.40 28.60 -50.84
C ARG A 5 -51.08 28.99 -49.42
N HIS A 6 -51.33 30.23 -49.13
CA HIS A 6 -51.63 30.87 -47.85
C HIS A 6 -52.77 30.16 -47.10
N ASN A 7 -52.78 30.18 -45.82
CA ASN A 7 -53.99 30.46 -45.09
C ASN A 7 -53.71 31.28 -43.77
N ARG A 8 -54.50 32.37 -43.73
CA ARG A 8 -54.52 33.39 -42.72
C ARG A 8 -55.45 32.98 -41.56
N ALA A 9 -55.09 33.42 -40.38
CA ALA A 9 -55.86 34.12 -39.32
C ALA A 9 -57.23 33.55 -38.87
N PHE A 10 -57.35 33.45 -37.54
CA PHE A 10 -58.54 34.04 -36.90
C PHE A 10 -58.20 34.48 -35.47
N ARG A 11 -58.31 35.83 -35.25
CA ARG A 11 -58.43 36.46 -33.94
C ARG A 11 -59.89 36.52 -33.55
N PHE A 12 -60.22 36.17 -32.29
CA PHE A 12 -61.44 36.69 -31.67
C PHE A 12 -61.15 37.25 -30.28
N PRO A 13 -61.62 38.42 -29.96
CA PRO A 13 -61.54 38.99 -28.63
C PRO A 13 -62.84 38.72 -27.85
N PHE A 14 -62.79 38.27 -26.63
CA PHE A 14 -63.90 38.44 -25.69
C PHE A 14 -63.39 38.98 -24.37
N ARG A 15 -63.83 40.20 -24.08
CA ARG A 15 -63.73 40.85 -22.81
C ARG A 15 -65.08 40.69 -22.10
N VAL A 16 -65.08 40.01 -20.94
CA VAL A 16 -66.22 40.13 -20.02
C VAL A 16 -65.64 40.37 -18.64
N GLY A 17 -66.01 41.51 -18.06
CA GLY A 17 -65.74 41.84 -16.69
C GLY A 17 -66.68 41.09 -15.75
N GLY A 18 -66.15 40.70 -14.59
CA GLY A 18 -66.94 40.08 -13.52
C GLY A 18 -66.19 40.21 -12.19
N THR A 19 -66.82 40.94 -11.34
CA THR A 19 -66.45 41.32 -9.98
C THR A 19 -66.31 40.14 -9.01
N GLY A 20 -65.28 40.13 -8.23
CA GLY A 20 -65.24 39.79 -6.79
C GLY A 20 -65.55 38.39 -6.31
N ARG A 21 -64.54 37.74 -5.79
CA ARG A 21 -64.56 37.12 -4.43
C ARG A 21 -63.17 36.54 -4.14
N ALA A 22 -62.59 36.95 -3.04
CA ALA A 22 -61.40 36.33 -2.46
C ALA A 22 -61.72 34.88 -2.07
N GLY A 23 -60.98 33.92 -2.64
CA GLY A 23 -60.95 32.52 -2.22
C GLY A 23 -59.57 32.21 -1.60
N PRO A 24 -59.46 31.23 -0.72
CA PRO A 24 -58.26 31.02 0.10
C PRO A 24 -57.06 30.59 -0.75
N SER A 25 -55.91 31.19 -0.39
CA SER A 25 -54.60 30.85 -0.90
C SER A 25 -54.32 29.38 -0.80
N ASP A 26 -54.17 28.72 -1.95
CA ASP A 26 -53.64 27.39 -2.06
C ASP A 26 -52.12 27.50 -1.86
N ASP A 27 -51.68 27.30 -0.62
CA ASP A 27 -50.29 27.16 -0.25
C ASP A 27 -49.80 25.79 -0.78
N GLY A 28 -49.39 25.79 -2.04
CA GLY A 28 -48.57 24.69 -2.59
C GLY A 28 -47.34 24.49 -1.71
N PRO A 29 -46.80 23.26 -1.61
CA PRO A 29 -45.70 22.94 -0.70
C PRO A 29 -44.52 23.88 -0.98
N SER A 30 -44.24 24.75 -0.04
CA SER A 30 -43.13 25.70 -0.06
C SER A 30 -41.84 24.94 -0.32
N ALA A 31 -41.27 25.12 -1.49
CA ALA A 31 -39.90 24.72 -1.76
C ALA A 31 -39.04 25.34 -0.64
N GLY A 32 -38.50 24.45 0.23
CA GLY A 32 -37.88 24.86 1.50
C GLY A 32 -36.88 26.00 1.28
N ARG A 33 -37.18 27.16 1.86
CA ARG A 33 -36.31 28.34 1.85
C ARG A 33 -34.99 27.92 2.49
N VAL A 34 -33.93 27.94 1.71
CA VAL A 34 -32.58 27.74 2.21
C VAL A 34 -32.37 28.77 3.34
N PRO A 35 -31.95 28.36 4.54
CA PRO A 35 -31.74 29.32 5.63
C PRO A 35 -30.80 30.44 5.17
N ALA A 36 -31.10 31.69 5.47
CA ALA A 36 -30.33 32.87 5.04
C ALA A 36 -28.84 32.77 5.40
N VAL A 37 -28.49 32.03 6.44
CA VAL A 37 -27.13 31.73 6.85
C VAL A 37 -26.42 30.85 5.79
N LEU A 38 -27.09 29.83 5.25
CA LEU A 38 -26.51 28.96 4.20
C LEU A 38 -26.31 29.75 2.90
N GLU A 39 -27.18 30.67 2.59
CA GLU A 39 -27.05 31.52 1.41
C GLU A 39 -25.89 32.51 1.55
N ARG A 40 -25.70 33.12 2.72
CA ARG A 40 -24.51 33.94 3.02
C ARG A 40 -23.20 33.12 2.93
N LEU A 41 -23.18 31.90 3.42
CA LEU A 41 -22.02 31.02 3.32
C LEU A 41 -21.68 30.62 1.87
N ARG A 42 -22.69 30.58 0.99
CA ARG A 42 -22.49 30.28 -0.45
C ARG A 42 -22.02 31.47 -1.27
N THR A 43 -22.41 32.69 -0.89
CA THR A 43 -22.17 33.91 -1.67
C THR A 43 -20.94 34.70 -1.23
N THR A 44 -20.37 34.38 -0.06
CA THR A 44 -19.20 35.08 0.47
C THR A 44 -17.92 34.47 -0.12
N ASP A 45 -17.29 35.14 -1.08
CA ASP A 45 -16.08 34.69 -1.78
C ASP A 45 -14.84 34.47 -0.87
N ARG A 46 -14.92 34.78 0.40
CA ARG A 46 -13.88 34.54 1.41
C ARG A 46 -13.98 33.15 2.05
N LEU A 47 -15.04 32.41 1.80
CA LEU A 47 -15.29 31.10 2.41
C LEU A 47 -15.11 29.97 1.40
N PRO A 48 -14.51 28.83 1.81
CA PRO A 48 -14.34 27.66 0.94
C PRO A 48 -15.65 27.08 0.39
N SER A 49 -16.78 27.40 1.01
CA SER A 49 -18.13 27.03 0.57
C SER A 49 -18.63 27.81 -0.64
N SER A 50 -18.00 28.96 -0.97
CA SER A 50 -18.32 29.75 -2.15
C SER A 50 -17.52 29.30 -3.37
N PRO A 51 -18.15 29.17 -4.56
CA PRO A 51 -17.44 28.89 -5.80
C PRO A 51 -16.39 29.97 -6.15
N GLY A 52 -16.62 31.23 -5.76
CA GLY A 52 -15.69 32.35 -6.01
C GLY A 52 -14.39 32.29 -5.21
N PHE A 53 -14.33 31.48 -4.14
CA PHE A 53 -13.10 31.24 -3.38
C PHE A 53 -12.05 30.48 -4.20
N TRP A 54 -12.48 29.55 -5.05
CA TRP A 54 -11.63 28.63 -5.80
C TRP A 54 -11.27 29.17 -7.17
N ARG A 55 -10.25 29.99 -7.27
CA ARG A 55 -9.92 30.77 -8.48
C ARG A 55 -8.83 30.15 -9.38
N SER A 56 -8.43 28.90 -9.16
CA SER A 56 -7.39 28.27 -9.97
C SER A 56 -7.88 27.97 -11.40
N PRO A 57 -7.17 28.43 -12.44
CA PRO A 57 -7.52 28.17 -13.84
C PRO A 57 -7.18 26.76 -14.31
N VAL A 58 -6.37 26.01 -13.53
CA VAL A 58 -5.92 24.67 -13.87
C VAL A 58 -7.00 23.62 -13.59
N ARG A 59 -7.86 23.89 -12.58
CA ARG A 59 -8.96 22.97 -12.23
C ARG A 59 -9.90 22.76 -13.40
N GLY A 60 -10.50 21.57 -13.46
CA GLY A 60 -11.49 21.20 -14.44
C GLY A 60 -11.72 19.70 -14.49
N VAL A 61 -12.85 19.31 -15.07
CA VAL A 61 -13.28 17.89 -15.15
C VAL A 61 -12.24 17.04 -15.89
N ARG A 62 -11.64 17.58 -16.96
CA ARG A 62 -10.65 16.83 -17.76
C ARG A 62 -9.35 16.59 -16.98
N PHE A 63 -8.83 17.61 -16.29
CA PHE A 63 -7.65 17.47 -15.43
C PHE A 63 -7.90 16.42 -14.33
N THR A 64 -9.05 16.52 -13.66
CA THR A 64 -9.47 15.59 -12.61
C THR A 64 -9.69 14.17 -13.11
N ALA A 65 -10.23 13.99 -14.35
CA ALA A 65 -10.47 12.68 -14.95
C ALA A 65 -9.15 11.93 -15.26
N VAL A 66 -8.16 12.63 -15.83
CA VAL A 66 -6.83 12.03 -16.09
C VAL A 66 -6.17 11.54 -14.80
N LEU A 67 -6.11 12.40 -13.78
CA LEU A 67 -5.57 12.00 -12.46
C LEU A 67 -6.36 10.82 -11.86
N GLY A 68 -7.69 10.80 -12.07
CA GLY A 68 -8.55 9.72 -11.61
C GLY A 68 -8.25 8.38 -12.29
N LEU A 69 -7.92 8.35 -13.57
CA LEU A 69 -7.53 7.13 -14.27
C LEU A 69 -6.16 6.61 -13.84
N VAL A 70 -5.20 7.51 -13.62
CA VAL A 70 -3.88 7.13 -13.09
C VAL A 70 -4.06 6.50 -11.69
N LEU A 71 -4.86 7.13 -10.83
CA LEU A 71 -5.17 6.58 -9.51
C LEU A 71 -5.97 5.28 -9.58
N LEU A 72 -6.89 5.12 -10.54
CA LEU A 72 -7.63 3.88 -10.71
C LEU A 72 -6.68 2.69 -10.90
N VAL A 73 -5.73 2.82 -11.82
CA VAL A 73 -4.75 1.77 -12.09
C VAL A 73 -3.78 1.60 -10.91
N GLY A 74 -3.23 2.70 -10.43
CA GLY A 74 -2.22 2.68 -9.37
C GLY A 74 -2.77 2.16 -8.03
N LEU A 75 -3.94 2.64 -7.58
CA LEU A 75 -4.54 2.20 -6.31
C LEU A 75 -5.01 0.73 -6.38
N THR A 76 -5.52 0.29 -7.54
CA THR A 76 -5.85 -1.13 -7.73
C THR A 76 -4.60 -1.99 -7.64
N LEU A 77 -3.51 -1.59 -8.28
CA LEU A 77 -2.22 -2.30 -8.20
C LEU A 77 -1.70 -2.36 -6.76
N VAL A 78 -1.71 -1.21 -6.05
CA VAL A 78 -1.24 -1.12 -4.66
C VAL A 78 -2.12 -1.98 -3.74
N PHE A 79 -3.44 -1.98 -3.90
CA PHE A 79 -4.34 -2.81 -3.12
C PHE A 79 -4.08 -4.32 -3.36
N VAL A 80 -4.01 -4.74 -4.63
CA VAL A 80 -3.74 -6.15 -4.97
C VAL A 80 -2.38 -6.60 -4.43
N THR A 81 -1.33 -5.80 -4.63
CA THR A 81 0.00 -6.15 -4.12
C THR A 81 0.07 -6.12 -2.59
N GLY A 82 -0.74 -5.30 -1.91
CA GLY A 82 -0.92 -5.33 -0.46
C GLY A 82 -1.55 -6.64 0.04
N LEU A 83 -2.58 -7.15 -0.65
CA LEU A 83 -3.16 -8.47 -0.36
C LEU A 83 -2.16 -9.61 -0.60
N LEU A 84 -1.35 -9.51 -1.65
CA LEU A 84 -0.27 -10.47 -1.91
C LEU A 84 0.80 -10.42 -0.81
N SER A 85 1.15 -9.24 -0.33
CA SER A 85 2.05 -9.08 0.82
C SER A 85 1.46 -9.70 2.09
N TYR A 86 0.17 -9.49 2.36
CA TYR A 86 -0.52 -10.13 3.47
C TYR A 86 -0.47 -11.66 3.35
N ALA A 87 -0.76 -12.23 2.17
CA ALA A 87 -0.69 -13.67 1.94
C ALA A 87 0.71 -14.25 2.17
N ALA A 88 1.76 -13.52 1.78
CA ALA A 88 3.15 -13.93 1.96
C ALA A 88 3.61 -13.87 3.42
N TYR A 89 3.23 -12.82 4.13
CA TYR A 89 3.66 -12.56 5.50
C TYR A 89 2.71 -13.20 6.52
N ASN A 90 1.41 -13.11 6.25
CA ASN A 90 0.34 -13.61 7.11
C ASN A 90 0.56 -13.30 8.60
N PRO A 91 0.78 -12.04 8.98
CA PRO A 91 1.02 -11.66 10.36
C PRO A 91 -0.24 -11.89 11.19
N ASP A 92 -0.07 -12.17 12.48
CA ASP A 92 -1.18 -12.19 13.44
C ASP A 92 -1.64 -10.78 13.85
N LEU A 93 -1.00 -9.77 13.29
CA LEU A 93 -1.18 -8.35 13.57
C LEU A 93 -0.90 -7.95 15.03
N ALA A 94 -0.21 -8.81 15.79
CA ALA A 94 0.24 -8.45 17.12
C ALA A 94 1.29 -7.31 17.07
N PRO A 95 1.32 -6.41 18.06
CA PRO A 95 2.28 -5.31 18.08
C PRO A 95 3.74 -5.75 18.02
N VAL A 96 4.06 -6.92 18.55
CA VAL A 96 5.41 -7.48 18.58
C VAL A 96 5.79 -8.11 17.24
N ASN A 97 4.82 -8.65 16.52
CA ASN A 97 4.98 -9.20 15.17
C ASN A 97 6.15 -10.18 15.06
N ASP A 98 6.30 -11.08 16.03
CA ASP A 98 7.42 -12.00 16.16
C ASP A 98 7.09 -13.45 15.81
N LYS A 99 5.89 -13.72 15.34
CA LYS A 99 5.41 -15.02 14.89
C LYS A 99 4.34 -14.88 13.83
N THR A 100 4.17 -15.90 13.03
CA THR A 100 3.22 -15.88 11.90
C THR A 100 2.35 -17.12 11.77
N PRO A 101 2.23 -18.04 12.70
CA PRO A 101 1.53 -19.29 12.44
C PRO A 101 0.01 -19.18 12.48
N GLY A 102 -0.53 -18.09 13.01
CA GLY A 102 -1.98 -17.89 13.10
C GLY A 102 -2.67 -17.81 11.74
N LYS A 103 -3.99 -17.92 11.73
CA LYS A 103 -4.83 -17.76 10.54
C LYS A 103 -4.93 -16.31 10.07
N GLY A 104 -4.18 -15.41 10.69
CA GLY A 104 -4.22 -13.98 10.45
C GLY A 104 -5.54 -13.36 10.92
N VAL A 105 -5.73 -12.09 10.58
CA VAL A 105 -6.91 -11.30 10.97
C VAL A 105 -8.21 -11.86 10.43
N LEU A 106 -8.16 -12.45 9.25
CA LEU A 106 -9.34 -13.01 8.58
C LEU A 106 -9.76 -14.36 9.15
N GLY A 107 -8.99 -14.96 10.05
CA GLY A 107 -9.24 -16.31 10.58
C GLY A 107 -8.96 -17.44 9.59
N PHE A 108 -8.44 -17.10 8.41
CA PHE A 108 -8.04 -18.06 7.37
C PHE A 108 -6.92 -17.46 6.52
N TYR A 109 -6.17 -18.33 5.83
CA TYR A 109 -5.21 -17.90 4.85
C TYR A 109 -5.90 -17.54 3.53
N LEU A 110 -5.46 -16.49 2.86
CA LEU A 110 -5.93 -16.17 1.52
C LEU A 110 -5.58 -17.32 0.56
N PHE A 111 -4.34 -17.77 0.61
CA PHE A 111 -3.82 -18.95 -0.12
C PHE A 111 -2.42 -19.29 0.40
N ALA A 112 -1.94 -20.51 0.10
CA ALA A 112 -0.57 -20.89 0.40
C ALA A 112 0.39 -20.11 -0.50
N TRP A 113 1.22 -19.24 0.09
CA TRP A 113 2.19 -18.44 -0.66
C TRP A 113 3.24 -19.35 -1.30
N PRO A 114 3.49 -19.25 -2.63
CA PRO A 114 4.44 -20.10 -3.32
C PRO A 114 5.88 -19.74 -2.99
N THR A 115 6.77 -20.70 -3.13
CA THR A 115 8.22 -20.51 -3.04
C THR A 115 8.89 -20.20 -4.40
N GLY A 116 8.12 -20.22 -5.47
CA GLY A 116 8.57 -19.91 -6.82
C GLY A 116 7.63 -18.96 -7.55
N PRO A 117 8.17 -18.05 -8.38
CA PRO A 117 9.59 -17.74 -8.57
C PRO A 117 10.19 -17.04 -7.34
N HIS A 118 11.49 -17.23 -7.08
CA HIS A 118 12.13 -16.74 -5.86
C HIS A 118 12.08 -15.23 -5.67
N TRP A 119 11.95 -14.45 -6.74
CA TRP A 119 11.82 -13.01 -6.74
C TRP A 119 10.38 -12.50 -6.53
N LEU A 120 9.39 -13.38 -6.38
CA LEU A 120 7.96 -12.99 -6.37
C LEU A 120 7.65 -11.97 -5.27
N TYR A 121 8.09 -12.23 -4.04
CA TYR A 121 7.84 -11.30 -2.94
C TYR A 121 8.57 -9.96 -3.14
N ARG A 122 9.83 -10.01 -3.65
CA ARG A 122 10.58 -8.80 -4.02
C ARG A 122 9.79 -7.91 -4.98
N LEU A 123 9.16 -8.51 -6.00
CA LEU A 123 8.36 -7.77 -6.98
C LEU A 123 7.08 -7.21 -6.35
N THR A 124 6.28 -8.05 -5.70
CA THR A 124 4.97 -7.63 -5.18
C THR A 124 5.10 -6.58 -4.08
N GLN A 125 6.02 -6.77 -3.16
CA GLN A 125 6.25 -5.81 -2.08
C GLN A 125 6.94 -4.53 -2.57
N GLY A 126 7.89 -4.64 -3.47
CA GLY A 126 8.51 -3.48 -4.11
C GLY A 126 7.49 -2.61 -4.86
N LEU A 127 6.58 -3.24 -5.62
CA LEU A 127 5.48 -2.54 -6.29
C LEU A 127 4.50 -1.92 -5.30
N HIS A 128 4.16 -2.61 -4.21
CA HIS A 128 3.27 -2.09 -3.18
C HIS A 128 3.82 -0.79 -2.56
N VAL A 129 5.02 -0.85 -2.01
CA VAL A 129 5.61 0.27 -1.29
C VAL A 129 6.01 1.40 -2.24
N THR A 130 6.77 1.08 -3.29
CA THR A 130 7.24 2.11 -4.25
C THR A 130 6.06 2.71 -5.02
N GLY A 131 5.08 1.88 -5.41
CA GLY A 131 3.85 2.36 -6.06
C GLY A 131 3.06 3.30 -5.17
N GLY A 132 2.90 2.97 -3.88
CA GLY A 132 2.28 3.85 -2.90
C GLY A 132 2.99 5.21 -2.83
N ILE A 133 4.31 5.22 -2.65
CA ILE A 133 5.11 6.47 -2.57
C ILE A 133 4.96 7.32 -3.84
N VAL A 134 5.08 6.69 -5.01
CA VAL A 134 5.00 7.37 -6.32
C VAL A 134 3.63 7.97 -6.61
N LEU A 135 2.56 7.39 -6.04
CA LEU A 135 1.20 7.90 -6.20
C LEU A 135 0.88 9.12 -5.33
N VAL A 136 1.71 9.46 -4.32
CA VAL A 136 1.45 10.60 -3.42
C VAL A 136 1.22 11.91 -4.19
N PRO A 137 2.09 12.36 -5.13
CA PRO A 137 1.85 13.60 -5.86
C PRO A 137 0.56 13.56 -6.71
N VAL A 138 0.24 12.42 -7.29
CA VAL A 138 -0.98 12.21 -8.08
C VAL A 138 -2.22 12.31 -7.19
N LEU A 139 -2.19 11.67 -6.01
CA LEU A 139 -3.26 11.74 -5.02
C LEU A 139 -3.48 13.18 -4.54
N LEU A 140 -2.41 13.87 -4.15
CA LEU A 140 -2.51 15.25 -3.67
C LEU A 140 -3.05 16.20 -4.76
N ALA A 141 -2.60 16.05 -6.01
CA ALA A 141 -3.12 16.81 -7.14
C ALA A 141 -4.61 16.51 -7.40
N LYS A 142 -5.02 15.24 -7.27
CA LYS A 142 -6.42 14.83 -7.41
C LYS A 142 -7.27 15.43 -6.28
N LEU A 143 -6.83 15.33 -5.03
CA LEU A 143 -7.52 15.92 -3.87
C LEU A 143 -7.66 17.43 -4.05
N TRP A 144 -6.57 18.11 -4.41
CA TRP A 144 -6.60 19.53 -4.71
C TRP A 144 -7.59 19.89 -5.82
N SER A 145 -7.71 19.05 -6.85
CA SER A 145 -8.64 19.30 -7.98
C SER A 145 -10.10 19.16 -7.60
N VAL A 146 -10.44 18.31 -6.61
CA VAL A 146 -11.84 18.04 -6.18
C VAL A 146 -12.22 18.73 -4.87
N ILE A 147 -11.28 19.39 -4.20
CA ILE A 147 -11.51 20.03 -2.89
C ILE A 147 -12.71 20.99 -2.87
N PRO A 148 -13.05 21.76 -3.94
CA PRO A 148 -14.24 22.60 -3.93
C PRO A 148 -15.52 21.81 -3.67
N LYS A 149 -15.62 20.58 -4.15
CA LYS A 149 -16.79 19.71 -3.93
C LYS A 149 -16.94 19.26 -2.49
N LEU A 150 -15.86 19.17 -1.72
CA LEU A 150 -15.92 18.80 -0.30
C LEU A 150 -16.60 19.88 0.55
N PHE A 151 -16.48 21.14 0.14
CA PHE A 151 -17.04 22.29 0.86
C PHE A 151 -18.37 22.80 0.27
N ALA A 152 -18.86 22.20 -0.82
CA ALA A 152 -20.09 22.64 -1.46
C ALA A 152 -21.32 22.49 -0.54
N LEU A 153 -22.16 23.54 -0.46
CA LEU A 153 -23.38 23.61 0.34
C LEU A 153 -24.64 23.56 -0.55
N PRO A 154 -25.78 23.01 -0.05
CA PRO A 154 -25.95 22.32 1.23
C PRO A 154 -25.30 20.94 1.24
N PRO A 155 -24.94 20.41 2.43
CA PRO A 155 -24.23 19.13 2.54
C PRO A 155 -25.07 17.94 2.05
N ALA A 156 -26.39 18.04 2.17
CA ALA A 156 -27.33 17.04 1.66
C ALA A 156 -28.57 17.72 1.06
N ARG A 157 -28.98 17.25 -0.13
CA ARG A 157 -30.23 17.70 -0.80
C ARG A 157 -31.26 16.58 -0.88
N SER A 158 -30.80 15.33 -0.78
CA SER A 158 -31.59 14.11 -0.77
C SER A 158 -30.79 12.99 -0.08
N VAL A 159 -31.45 11.89 0.24
CA VAL A 159 -30.77 10.69 0.81
C VAL A 159 -29.66 10.20 -0.14
N GLY A 160 -29.93 10.14 -1.45
CA GLY A 160 -28.91 9.74 -2.44
C GLY A 160 -27.72 10.69 -2.45
N HIS A 161 -27.93 12.01 -2.38
CA HIS A 161 -26.86 13.00 -2.29
C HIS A 161 -26.07 12.87 -0.97
N ALA A 162 -26.75 12.58 0.15
CA ALA A 162 -26.09 12.33 1.43
C ALA A 162 -25.17 11.09 1.37
N LEU A 163 -25.64 10.00 0.77
CA LEU A 163 -24.84 8.78 0.57
C LEU A 163 -23.63 9.02 -0.35
N GLU A 164 -23.82 9.80 -1.43
CA GLU A 164 -22.69 10.22 -2.29
C GLU A 164 -21.65 11.01 -1.52
N ARG A 165 -22.07 11.91 -0.64
CA ARG A 165 -21.17 12.73 0.21
C ARG A 165 -20.43 11.87 1.24
N VAL A 166 -21.13 10.96 1.91
CA VAL A 166 -20.51 10.02 2.86
C VAL A 166 -19.49 9.13 2.15
N SER A 167 -19.83 8.58 0.98
CA SER A 167 -18.88 7.77 0.20
C SER A 167 -17.65 8.58 -0.23
N LEU A 168 -17.82 9.86 -0.57
CA LEU A 168 -16.69 10.73 -0.91
C LEU A 168 -15.81 11.04 0.31
N LEU A 169 -16.40 11.25 1.50
CA LEU A 169 -15.63 11.44 2.73
C LEU A 169 -14.86 10.20 3.12
N LEU A 170 -15.47 9.01 3.01
CA LEU A 170 -14.80 7.74 3.26
C LEU A 170 -13.66 7.50 2.25
N LEU A 171 -13.88 7.84 0.99
CA LEU A 171 -12.84 7.72 -0.04
C LEU A 171 -11.66 8.65 0.22
N VAL A 172 -11.92 9.93 0.49
CA VAL A 172 -10.86 10.94 0.70
C VAL A 172 -10.17 10.71 2.04
N GLY A 173 -10.95 10.55 3.11
CA GLY A 173 -10.41 10.27 4.45
C GLY A 173 -9.67 8.94 4.49
N GLY A 174 -10.23 7.89 3.88
CA GLY A 174 -9.61 6.58 3.77
C GLY A 174 -8.31 6.64 2.96
N ALA A 175 -8.28 7.35 1.81
CA ALA A 175 -7.05 7.51 1.04
C ALA A 175 -5.94 8.19 1.85
N LEU A 176 -6.25 9.31 2.52
CA LEU A 176 -5.28 10.01 3.36
C LEU A 176 -4.80 9.10 4.51
N PHE A 177 -5.71 8.40 5.15
CA PHE A 177 -5.40 7.47 6.24
C PHE A 177 -4.46 6.35 5.76
N GLU A 178 -4.74 5.73 4.60
CA GLU A 178 -3.93 4.67 4.03
C GLU A 178 -2.52 5.14 3.67
N PHE A 179 -2.40 6.30 3.02
CA PHE A 179 -1.08 6.83 2.68
C PHE A 179 -0.28 7.24 3.93
N ILE A 180 -0.93 7.84 4.94
CA ILE A 180 -0.27 8.21 6.19
C ILE A 180 0.19 6.96 6.95
N THR A 181 -0.69 5.97 7.14
CA THR A 181 -0.34 4.73 7.86
C THR A 181 0.68 3.90 7.09
N GLY A 182 0.62 3.88 5.75
CA GLY A 182 1.62 3.25 4.89
C GLY A 182 3.01 3.87 5.06
N LEU A 183 3.10 5.20 5.04
CA LEU A 183 4.36 5.92 5.26
C LEU A 183 4.88 5.72 6.70
N LEU A 184 4.01 5.67 7.69
CA LEU A 184 4.38 5.38 9.08
C LEU A 184 4.88 3.94 9.27
N ASN A 185 4.43 2.97 8.47
CA ASN A 185 4.96 1.62 8.48
C ASN A 185 6.40 1.52 7.94
N ILE A 186 6.78 2.43 7.05
CA ILE A 186 8.10 2.44 6.38
C ILE A 186 8.97 3.64 6.78
N GLN A 187 8.75 4.22 7.98
CA GLN A 187 9.48 5.41 8.45
C GLN A 187 10.99 5.32 8.14
N VAL A 188 11.53 6.36 7.54
CA VAL A 188 12.98 6.49 7.33
C VAL A 188 13.69 6.51 8.68
N GLU A 189 13.17 7.30 9.62
CA GLU A 189 13.58 7.36 11.01
C GLU A 189 12.40 6.92 11.91
N TYR A 190 12.68 6.18 12.99
CA TYR A 190 11.63 5.72 13.91
C TYR A 190 11.22 6.83 14.88
N VAL A 191 10.37 7.73 14.40
CA VAL A 191 9.78 8.80 15.23
C VAL A 191 8.67 8.23 16.12
N PHE A 192 7.87 7.32 15.59
CA PHE A 192 6.75 6.71 16.30
C PHE A 192 7.04 5.24 16.59
N PRO A 193 7.19 4.85 17.88
CA PRO A 193 7.34 3.45 18.24
C PRO A 193 6.01 2.71 18.02
N GLY A 194 6.08 1.52 17.43
CA GLY A 194 4.92 0.67 17.22
C GLY A 194 4.68 0.33 15.75
N SER A 195 3.74 -0.57 15.52
CA SER A 195 3.34 -1.03 14.20
C SER A 195 2.03 -0.37 13.80
N PHE A 196 2.01 0.28 12.65
CA PHE A 196 0.80 0.81 12.02
C PHE A 196 0.16 -0.20 11.07
N TYR A 197 0.71 -1.42 10.97
CA TYR A 197 0.25 -2.45 10.06
C TYR A 197 -1.24 -2.82 10.24
N PRO A 198 -1.75 -3.06 11.47
CA PRO A 198 -3.18 -3.35 11.67
C PRO A 198 -4.09 -2.23 11.16
N LEU A 199 -3.74 -0.98 11.44
CA LEU A 199 -4.51 0.18 11.01
C LEU A 199 -4.53 0.31 9.48
N HIS A 200 -3.37 0.15 8.84
CA HIS A 200 -3.23 0.15 7.39
C HIS A 200 -4.02 -1.00 6.75
N PHE A 201 -3.95 -2.21 7.31
CA PHE A 201 -4.66 -3.37 6.78
C PHE A 201 -6.19 -3.22 6.85
N TYR A 202 -6.73 -2.82 8.00
CA TYR A 202 -8.19 -2.66 8.15
C TYR A 202 -8.71 -1.43 7.40
N GLY A 203 -7.94 -0.34 7.43
CA GLY A 203 -8.26 0.87 6.68
C GLY A 203 -8.34 0.62 5.19
N ALA A 204 -7.44 -0.22 4.65
CA ALA A 204 -7.42 -0.59 3.23
C ALA A 204 -8.73 -1.23 2.77
N TRP A 205 -9.37 -2.09 3.58
CA TRP A 205 -10.66 -2.67 3.25
C TRP A 205 -11.78 -1.62 3.20
N VAL A 206 -11.82 -0.73 4.19
CA VAL A 206 -12.81 0.36 4.23
C VAL A 206 -12.61 1.31 3.05
N PHE A 207 -11.37 1.72 2.82
CA PHE A 207 -11.02 2.57 1.69
C PHE A 207 -11.39 1.93 0.35
N PHE A 208 -11.03 0.66 0.13
CA PHE A 208 -11.23 -0.01 -1.13
C PHE A 208 -12.72 -0.26 -1.44
N ALA A 209 -13.54 -0.54 -0.43
CA ALA A 209 -15.00 -0.59 -0.59
C ALA A 209 -15.56 0.75 -1.09
N GLY A 210 -15.17 1.86 -0.47
CA GLY A 210 -15.51 3.22 -0.92
C GLY A 210 -14.98 3.54 -2.33
N PHE A 211 -13.76 3.09 -2.63
CA PHE A 211 -13.12 3.26 -3.93
C PHE A 211 -13.88 2.54 -5.05
N VAL A 212 -14.24 1.27 -4.86
CA VAL A 212 -15.01 0.48 -5.85
C VAL A 212 -16.38 1.13 -6.10
N ALA A 213 -17.10 1.52 -5.05
CA ALA A 213 -18.37 2.21 -5.18
C ALA A 213 -18.23 3.53 -5.95
N HIS A 214 -17.22 4.34 -5.63
CA HIS A 214 -16.94 5.60 -6.32
C HIS A 214 -16.58 5.40 -7.78
N VAL A 215 -15.72 4.41 -8.09
CA VAL A 215 -15.32 4.08 -9.46
C VAL A 215 -16.53 3.66 -10.27
N GLY A 216 -17.39 2.78 -9.75
CA GLY A 216 -18.63 2.34 -10.42
C GLY A 216 -19.52 3.53 -10.81
N LEU A 217 -19.64 4.52 -9.94
CA LEU A 217 -20.48 5.70 -10.18
C LEU A 217 -19.84 6.73 -11.13
N LYS A 218 -18.52 6.91 -11.10
CA LYS A 218 -17.84 8.03 -11.79
C LYS A 218 -17.06 7.63 -13.04
N LEU A 219 -16.65 6.37 -13.19
CA LEU A 219 -15.86 5.89 -14.33
C LEU A 219 -16.58 6.09 -15.69
N PRO A 220 -17.89 5.79 -15.83
CA PRO A 220 -18.58 6.02 -17.10
C PRO A 220 -18.54 7.48 -17.55
N ARG A 221 -18.70 8.42 -16.60
CA ARG A 221 -18.59 9.86 -16.87
C ARG A 221 -17.16 10.25 -17.25
N ALA A 222 -16.16 9.77 -16.52
CA ALA A 222 -14.76 10.06 -16.80
C ALA A 222 -14.33 9.59 -18.19
N VAL A 223 -14.70 8.35 -18.55
CA VAL A 223 -14.42 7.79 -19.88
C VAL A 223 -15.09 8.59 -20.98
N ARG A 224 -16.36 8.98 -20.80
CA ARG A 224 -17.10 9.82 -21.75
C ARG A 224 -16.38 11.15 -21.98
N VAL A 225 -16.05 11.87 -20.92
CA VAL A 225 -15.33 13.16 -20.98
C VAL A 225 -14.00 13.07 -21.74
N LEU A 226 -13.30 11.94 -21.60
CA LEU A 226 -12.00 11.76 -22.26
C LEU A 226 -12.12 11.34 -23.71
N ARG A 227 -13.17 10.58 -24.09
CA ARG A 227 -13.38 10.08 -25.46
C ARG A 227 -14.03 11.10 -26.36
N SER A 228 -15.09 11.78 -25.93
CA SER A 228 -15.90 12.64 -26.81
C SER A 228 -15.38 14.07 -26.92
N GLY A 229 -14.53 14.52 -26.01
CA GLY A 229 -14.19 15.94 -25.93
C GLY A 229 -15.39 16.84 -25.60
N GLU A 230 -16.52 16.26 -25.27
CA GLU A 230 -17.85 16.87 -25.04
C GLU A 230 -17.95 17.73 -23.77
N LEU A 231 -16.92 18.49 -23.44
CA LEU A 231 -17.09 19.61 -22.51
C LEU A 231 -17.60 20.87 -23.22
N ARG A 232 -18.01 20.76 -24.48
CA ARG A 232 -18.48 21.94 -25.27
C ARG A 232 -19.91 22.43 -24.93
N GLY A 233 -20.60 21.77 -23.99
CA GLY A 233 -21.95 22.17 -23.59
C GLY A 233 -22.32 22.01 -22.12
N GLU A 234 -21.54 21.23 -21.32
CA GLU A 234 -21.76 21.14 -19.87
C GLU A 234 -20.88 22.16 -19.14
N THR A 235 -21.47 22.93 -18.23
CA THR A 235 -20.72 23.76 -17.28
C THR A 235 -19.75 22.88 -16.51
N ASP A 236 -18.45 23.16 -16.64
CA ASP A 236 -17.40 22.45 -15.87
C ASP A 236 -17.54 22.83 -14.39
N GLU A 237 -18.25 22.01 -13.62
CA GLU A 237 -18.52 22.22 -12.19
C GLU A 237 -17.25 22.34 -11.32
N LEU A 238 -16.08 22.00 -11.85
CA LEU A 238 -14.79 22.11 -11.18
C LEU A 238 -13.99 23.32 -11.62
N ALA A 239 -14.37 23.92 -12.77
CA ALA A 239 -13.74 25.14 -13.25
C ALA A 239 -14.19 26.32 -12.37
N SER A 240 -13.28 27.27 -12.14
CA SER A 240 -13.63 28.50 -11.44
C SER A 240 -14.53 29.37 -12.33
N PRO A 241 -15.60 29.97 -11.78
CA PRO A 241 -16.40 30.96 -12.51
C PRO A 241 -15.63 32.27 -12.77
N ALA A 242 -14.62 32.59 -11.92
CA ALA A 242 -13.76 33.77 -12.05
C ALA A 242 -12.30 33.39 -11.85
N PRO A 243 -11.66 32.76 -12.83
CA PRO A 243 -10.27 32.27 -12.68
C PRO A 243 -9.28 33.42 -12.64
N HIS A 244 -8.23 33.27 -11.85
CA HIS A 244 -7.05 34.15 -11.94
C HIS A 244 -6.30 33.90 -13.25
N THR A 245 -5.47 34.87 -13.62
CA THR A 245 -4.49 34.71 -14.70
C THR A 245 -3.63 33.46 -14.43
N PRO A 246 -3.49 32.54 -15.41
CA PRO A 246 -2.75 31.31 -15.18
C PRO A 246 -1.26 31.57 -15.02
N THR A 247 -0.69 31.14 -13.90
CA THR A 247 0.76 31.12 -13.66
C THR A 247 1.41 29.84 -14.19
N ILE A 248 0.61 28.77 -14.35
CA ILE A 248 1.04 27.48 -14.90
C ILE A 248 -0.04 26.93 -15.80
N SER A 249 0.34 26.31 -16.92
CA SER A 249 -0.60 25.60 -17.78
C SER A 249 -1.03 24.24 -17.20
N ARG A 250 -2.14 23.67 -17.67
CA ARG A 250 -2.55 22.29 -17.29
C ARG A 250 -1.47 21.28 -17.64
N ARG A 251 -0.77 21.43 -18.77
CA ARG A 251 0.37 20.57 -19.14
C ARG A 251 1.53 20.72 -18.14
N GLY A 252 1.86 21.96 -17.74
CA GLY A 252 2.84 22.23 -16.72
C GLY A 252 2.48 21.61 -15.36
N ALA A 253 1.19 21.65 -14.96
CA ALA A 253 0.73 21.00 -13.75
C ALA A 253 0.88 19.45 -13.81
N PHE A 254 0.56 18.82 -14.92
CA PHE A 254 0.83 17.38 -15.11
C PHE A 254 2.32 17.07 -15.09
N ALA A 255 3.14 17.90 -15.74
CA ALA A 255 4.61 17.73 -15.74
C ALA A 255 5.18 17.84 -14.31
N MET A 256 4.68 18.79 -13.51
CA MET A 256 5.08 18.95 -12.10
C MET A 256 4.70 17.75 -11.26
N VAL A 257 3.47 17.21 -11.41
CA VAL A 257 3.04 15.99 -10.73
C VAL A 257 3.90 14.80 -11.15
N GLY A 258 4.13 14.62 -12.44
CA GLY A 258 4.99 13.57 -12.99
C GLY A 258 6.44 13.66 -12.51
N ALA A 259 7.02 14.87 -12.49
CA ALA A 259 8.35 15.10 -11.97
C ALA A 259 8.44 14.80 -10.47
N GLY A 260 7.43 15.18 -9.68
CA GLY A 260 7.35 14.83 -8.26
C GLY A 260 7.28 13.32 -8.04
N SER A 261 6.47 12.61 -8.83
CA SER A 261 6.39 11.14 -8.78
C SER A 261 7.70 10.48 -9.18
N LEU A 262 8.37 10.97 -10.23
CA LEU A 262 9.67 10.47 -10.66
C LEU A 262 10.77 10.74 -9.61
N LEU A 263 10.77 11.90 -8.99
CA LEU A 263 11.70 12.24 -7.91
C LEU A 263 11.54 11.27 -6.74
N LEU A 264 10.29 11.03 -6.31
CA LEU A 264 10.02 10.07 -5.25
C LEU A 264 10.41 8.63 -5.64
N LEU A 265 10.21 8.23 -6.90
CA LEU A 265 10.67 6.95 -7.41
C LEU A 265 12.19 6.81 -7.27
N VAL A 266 12.95 7.76 -7.82
CA VAL A 266 14.41 7.70 -7.84
C VAL A 266 14.99 7.74 -6.44
N THR A 267 14.42 8.55 -5.54
CA THR A 267 14.91 8.69 -4.15
C THR A 267 14.51 7.54 -3.22
N SER A 268 13.56 6.67 -3.62
CA SER A 268 13.11 5.54 -2.79
C SER A 268 13.58 4.17 -3.29
N VAL A 269 13.73 3.98 -4.61
CA VAL A 269 14.00 2.65 -5.19
C VAL A 269 15.48 2.24 -5.14
N GLY A 270 16.38 3.17 -4.80
CA GLY A 270 17.81 2.98 -4.92
C GLY A 270 18.41 1.84 -4.11
N ARG A 271 17.79 1.42 -3.00
CA ARG A 271 18.28 0.27 -2.24
C ARG A 271 17.87 -1.09 -2.80
N SER A 272 17.00 -1.10 -3.79
CA SER A 272 16.66 -2.32 -4.55
C SER A 272 17.45 -2.45 -5.86
N PHE A 273 18.17 -1.37 -6.27
CA PHE A 273 18.95 -1.32 -7.50
C PHE A 273 20.29 -0.63 -7.24
N ASP A 274 21.36 -1.38 -7.32
CA ASP A 274 22.71 -0.89 -6.99
C ASP A 274 23.12 0.38 -7.77
N ALA A 275 22.71 0.47 -9.03
CA ALA A 275 22.97 1.65 -9.87
C ALA A 275 22.32 2.95 -9.34
N LEU A 276 21.27 2.84 -8.50
CA LEU A 276 20.56 3.98 -7.91
C LEU A 276 20.83 4.11 -6.40
N ARG A 277 21.80 3.36 -5.85
CA ARG A 277 22.07 3.35 -4.39
C ARG A 277 22.41 4.76 -3.86
N SER A 278 23.17 5.55 -4.63
CA SER A 278 23.54 6.91 -4.26
C SER A 278 22.36 7.90 -4.19
N THR A 279 21.22 7.58 -4.82
CA THR A 279 20.04 8.42 -4.83
C THR A 279 18.99 8.00 -3.78
N ALA A 280 19.25 6.96 -3.01
CA ALA A 280 18.30 6.33 -2.06
C ALA A 280 18.13 7.15 -0.76
N LEU A 281 17.67 8.40 -0.88
CA LEU A 281 17.52 9.33 0.25
C LEU A 281 16.32 9.03 1.13
N LEU A 282 15.24 8.49 0.56
CA LEU A 282 13.98 8.17 1.25
C LEU A 282 13.81 6.68 1.53
N THR A 283 14.89 5.94 1.52
CA THR A 283 14.82 4.49 1.78
C THR A 283 14.67 4.23 3.26
N PRO A 284 13.68 3.43 3.67
CA PRO A 284 13.51 3.10 5.06
C PRO A 284 14.69 2.27 5.56
N ARG A 285 15.02 2.49 6.78
CA ARG A 285 15.98 1.80 7.67
C ARG A 285 17.07 0.95 7.03
N GLY A 286 18.16 0.93 7.68
CA GLY A 286 19.30 0.09 7.39
C GLY A 286 20.59 0.85 7.59
N VAL A 287 21.68 0.13 7.51
CA VAL A 287 23.01 0.75 7.47
C VAL A 287 23.11 1.58 6.18
N ALA A 288 23.44 2.84 6.32
CA ALA A 288 23.51 3.77 5.17
C ALA A 288 24.50 3.27 4.11
N ASP A 289 25.62 2.70 4.55
CA ASP A 289 26.61 2.03 3.71
C ASP A 289 26.86 0.62 4.28
N PRO A 290 26.38 -0.44 3.59
CA PRO A 290 26.63 -1.81 4.02
C PRO A 290 28.09 -2.27 3.80
N GLY A 291 28.95 -1.41 3.27
CA GLY A 291 30.33 -1.74 2.91
C GLY A 291 30.45 -2.43 1.55
N THR A 292 31.65 -2.95 1.29
CA THR A 292 32.00 -3.67 0.07
C THR A 292 32.32 -5.13 0.39
N GLY A 293 32.48 -5.96 -0.64
CA GLY A 293 32.79 -7.38 -0.50
C GLY A 293 31.59 -8.27 -0.30
N PRO A 294 31.77 -9.55 0.07
CA PRO A 294 30.75 -10.55 0.15
C PRO A 294 29.59 -10.23 1.08
N GLY A 295 29.85 -9.51 2.17
CA GLY A 295 28.84 -9.01 3.10
C GLY A 295 28.31 -7.61 2.76
N GLY A 296 28.69 -7.01 1.63
CA GLY A 296 28.37 -5.63 1.23
C GLY A 296 26.94 -5.43 0.70
N PHE A 297 25.92 -6.02 1.34
CA PHE A 297 24.53 -5.84 0.99
C PHE A 297 23.70 -5.35 2.20
N GLN A 298 22.51 -4.87 1.94
CA GLN A 298 21.66 -4.18 2.91
C GLN A 298 21.45 -4.95 4.22
N ILE A 299 21.69 -4.27 5.33
CA ILE A 299 21.42 -4.74 6.69
C ILE A 299 20.33 -3.86 7.30
N ASN A 300 19.21 -4.45 7.70
CA ASN A 300 18.10 -3.73 8.36
C ASN A 300 18.20 -3.70 9.89
N LYS A 301 18.85 -4.71 10.47
CA LYS A 301 18.99 -4.89 11.93
C LYS A 301 20.37 -5.45 12.23
N THR A 302 21.19 -4.69 12.92
CA THR A 302 22.52 -5.12 13.34
C THR A 302 22.45 -5.95 14.64
N ALA A 303 23.46 -6.79 14.89
CA ALA A 303 23.58 -7.52 16.13
C ALA A 303 23.61 -6.58 17.34
N ALA A 304 24.33 -5.46 17.22
CA ALA A 304 24.43 -4.45 18.26
C ALA A 304 23.05 -3.81 18.57
N SER A 305 22.22 -3.52 17.55
CA SER A 305 20.90 -2.90 17.76
C SER A 305 19.93 -3.78 18.55
N VAL A 306 20.15 -5.09 18.61
CA VAL A 306 19.35 -6.06 19.38
C VAL A 306 20.11 -6.70 20.51
N ARG A 307 21.29 -6.13 20.87
CA ARG A 307 22.13 -6.53 22.00
C ARG A 307 22.61 -7.99 21.93
N ILE A 308 22.89 -8.48 20.73
CA ILE A 308 23.55 -9.77 20.54
C ILE A 308 25.05 -9.55 20.62
N THR A 309 25.68 -10.33 21.49
CA THR A 309 27.11 -10.24 21.79
C THR A 309 27.88 -11.49 21.31
N PRO A 310 29.20 -11.42 21.19
CA PRO A 310 30.01 -12.61 20.89
C PRO A 310 29.81 -13.77 21.87
N ALA A 311 29.45 -13.48 23.13
CA ALA A 311 29.15 -14.52 24.12
C ALA A 311 27.86 -15.31 23.80
N ASP A 312 26.88 -14.67 23.13
CA ASP A 312 25.62 -15.31 22.72
C ASP A 312 25.80 -16.20 21.48
N THR A 313 26.79 -15.91 20.64
CA THR A 313 27.02 -16.55 19.33
C THR A 313 28.34 -17.30 19.20
N GLY A 314 29.14 -17.35 20.30
CA GLY A 314 30.46 -18.00 20.34
C GLY A 314 30.39 -19.52 20.51
N GLU A 315 31.47 -20.10 21.07
CA GLU A 315 31.67 -21.56 21.16
C GLU A 315 30.54 -22.32 21.90
N ARG A 316 29.84 -21.66 22.82
CA ARG A 316 28.72 -22.27 23.55
C ARG A 316 27.40 -22.27 22.76
N TRP A 317 27.34 -21.58 21.61
CA TRP A 317 26.14 -21.59 20.80
C TRP A 317 25.82 -23.00 20.28
N ARG A 318 24.56 -23.35 20.33
CA ARG A 318 24.04 -24.63 19.77
C ARG A 318 22.76 -24.33 19.02
N LEU A 319 22.56 -25.06 17.92
CA LEU A 319 21.26 -25.19 17.29
C LEU A 319 20.52 -26.36 17.92
N THR A 320 19.38 -26.12 18.52
CA THR A 320 18.45 -27.16 18.95
C THR A 320 17.45 -27.45 17.83
N VAL A 321 17.32 -28.71 17.43
CA VAL A 321 16.35 -29.19 16.46
C VAL A 321 15.41 -30.16 17.16
N GLY A 322 14.12 -29.81 17.23
CA GLY A 322 13.10 -30.59 17.95
C GLY A 322 12.04 -31.14 16.98
N GLY A 323 11.52 -32.34 17.33
CA GLY A 323 10.47 -33.07 16.62
C GLY A 323 10.14 -34.39 17.29
N PRO A 324 9.43 -35.32 16.61
CA PRO A 324 9.08 -36.63 17.17
C PRO A 324 10.28 -37.49 17.60
N ALA A 325 11.43 -37.30 16.96
CA ALA A 325 12.67 -38.01 17.32
C ALA A 325 13.31 -37.45 18.62
N GLY A 326 12.70 -36.44 19.25
CA GLY A 326 13.25 -35.75 20.43
C GLY A 326 13.99 -34.47 20.05
N GLU A 327 14.81 -33.96 20.98
CA GLU A 327 15.64 -32.78 20.77
C GLU A 327 17.08 -33.18 20.44
N LEU A 328 17.60 -32.64 19.36
CA LEU A 328 18.98 -32.78 18.92
C LEU A 328 19.68 -31.43 19.07
N ALA A 329 20.92 -31.41 19.53
CA ALA A 329 21.72 -30.20 19.64
C ALA A 329 22.97 -30.29 18.78
N PHE A 330 23.22 -29.30 17.93
CA PHE A 330 24.35 -29.26 17.01
C PHE A 330 25.24 -28.06 17.28
N THR A 331 26.55 -28.28 17.26
CA THR A 331 27.52 -27.18 17.15
C THR A 331 27.57 -26.65 15.71
N ARG A 332 28.19 -25.49 15.52
CA ARG A 332 28.38 -24.95 14.17
C ARG A 332 29.25 -25.85 13.30
N GLU A 333 30.30 -26.45 13.88
CA GLU A 333 31.22 -27.41 13.20
C GLU A 333 30.47 -28.66 12.76
N GLN A 334 29.58 -29.19 13.58
CA GLN A 334 28.74 -30.34 13.20
C GLN A 334 27.80 -29.99 12.05
N LEU A 335 27.21 -28.76 12.05
CA LEU A 335 26.40 -28.32 10.93
C LEU A 335 27.21 -28.12 9.64
N LEU A 336 28.44 -27.63 9.73
CA LEU A 336 29.36 -27.50 8.58
C LEU A 336 29.81 -28.84 8.04
N ALA A 337 29.86 -29.88 8.87
CA ALA A 337 30.19 -31.24 8.49
C ALA A 337 29.03 -31.99 7.81
N MET A 338 27.80 -31.49 7.87
CA MET A 338 26.66 -32.04 7.14
C MET A 338 26.75 -31.68 5.64
N ASP A 339 25.92 -32.33 4.82
CA ASP A 339 25.77 -31.98 3.40
C ASP A 339 25.40 -30.51 3.23
N GLN A 340 26.24 -29.78 2.51
CA GLN A 340 26.06 -28.34 2.27
C GLN A 340 25.42 -28.08 0.91
N TYR A 341 24.40 -27.23 0.88
CA TYR A 341 23.68 -26.85 -0.33
C TYR A 341 23.75 -25.34 -0.55
N SER A 342 23.65 -24.92 -1.79
CA SER A 342 23.69 -23.49 -2.15
C SER A 342 22.43 -23.05 -2.87
N ALA A 343 22.04 -21.80 -2.64
CA ALA A 343 20.93 -21.17 -3.33
C ALA A 343 21.20 -19.66 -3.55
N ALA A 344 20.94 -19.17 -4.76
CA ALA A 344 20.96 -17.74 -5.07
C ALA A 344 19.59 -17.14 -4.79
N LEU A 345 19.45 -16.36 -3.73
CA LEU A 345 18.18 -15.82 -3.26
C LEU A 345 18.34 -14.38 -2.77
N PRO A 346 17.39 -13.48 -3.08
CA PRO A 346 17.38 -12.13 -2.55
C PRO A 346 16.80 -12.10 -1.12
N ILE A 347 17.14 -11.08 -0.36
CA ILE A 347 16.37 -10.66 0.80
C ILE A 347 15.42 -9.56 0.35
N ALA A 348 14.13 -9.69 0.61
CA ALA A 348 13.13 -8.67 0.35
C ALA A 348 12.43 -8.28 1.64
N CYS A 349 12.55 -7.02 2.04
CA CYS A 349 11.98 -6.51 3.28
C CYS A 349 10.51 -6.14 3.12
N VAL A 350 9.75 -6.23 4.20
CA VAL A 350 8.36 -5.73 4.26
C VAL A 350 8.27 -4.21 4.04
N GLU A 351 9.36 -3.50 4.20
CA GLU A 351 9.51 -2.07 3.93
C GLU A 351 9.72 -1.74 2.44
N GLY A 352 9.70 -2.73 1.55
CA GLY A 352 9.75 -2.58 0.09
C GLY A 352 11.12 -2.53 -0.55
N TRP A 353 12.21 -2.48 0.23
CA TRP A 353 13.56 -2.62 -0.33
C TRP A 353 13.95 -4.10 -0.47
N SER A 354 14.93 -4.38 -1.33
CA SER A 354 15.42 -5.74 -1.53
C SER A 354 16.89 -5.72 -1.99
N THR A 355 17.57 -6.84 -1.75
CA THR A 355 18.91 -7.06 -2.32
C THR A 355 18.81 -7.69 -3.71
N ALA A 356 19.91 -7.68 -4.47
CA ALA A 356 20.16 -8.65 -5.54
C ALA A 356 20.24 -10.06 -4.94
N ASP A 357 20.25 -11.08 -5.79
CA ASP A 357 20.44 -12.47 -5.35
C ASP A 357 21.80 -12.59 -4.65
N GLN A 358 21.78 -13.13 -3.42
CA GLN A 358 22.95 -13.46 -2.65
C GLN A 358 23.16 -14.97 -2.70
N TRP A 359 24.40 -15.44 -2.75
CA TRP A 359 24.75 -16.84 -2.81
C TRP A 359 24.86 -17.42 -1.41
N TRP A 360 23.77 -18.04 -0.93
CA TRP A 360 23.69 -18.65 0.40
C TRP A 360 24.17 -20.09 0.35
N ARG A 361 24.86 -20.53 1.43
CA ARG A 361 25.28 -21.93 1.61
C ARG A 361 24.98 -22.40 3.03
N GLY A 362 24.47 -23.62 3.17
CA GLY A 362 24.12 -24.21 4.46
C GLY A 362 23.38 -25.54 4.33
N VAL A 363 22.72 -25.97 5.40
CA VAL A 363 21.95 -27.20 5.49
C VAL A 363 20.52 -26.96 5.08
N ARG A 364 19.92 -27.83 4.27
CA ARG A 364 18.51 -27.69 3.87
C ARG A 364 17.57 -27.90 5.07
N LEU A 365 16.51 -27.12 5.16
CA LEU A 365 15.53 -27.25 6.23
C LEU A 365 14.85 -28.62 6.22
N ARG A 366 14.60 -29.20 5.05
CA ARG A 366 14.01 -30.53 4.94
C ARG A 366 14.93 -31.65 5.48
N ASP A 367 16.25 -31.49 5.40
CA ASP A 367 17.20 -32.47 5.92
C ASP A 367 17.25 -32.39 7.45
N LEU A 368 17.17 -31.20 8.02
CA LEU A 368 16.99 -31.01 9.46
C LEU A 368 15.65 -31.54 9.96
N ALA A 369 14.58 -31.42 9.16
CA ALA A 369 13.29 -32.03 9.47
C ALA A 369 13.36 -33.57 9.47
N ALA A 370 14.12 -34.18 8.55
CA ALA A 370 14.33 -35.60 8.53
C ALA A 370 15.03 -36.10 9.81
N LEU A 371 16.05 -35.37 10.29
CA LEU A 371 16.71 -35.66 11.56
C LEU A 371 15.78 -35.50 12.77
N ALA A 372 14.81 -34.58 12.68
CA ALA A 372 13.79 -34.37 13.71
C ALA A 372 12.68 -35.45 13.70
N GLY A 373 12.72 -36.42 12.77
CA GLY A 373 11.73 -37.50 12.67
C GLY A 373 10.68 -37.34 11.57
N TYR A 374 10.93 -36.47 10.58
CA TYR A 374 10.05 -36.28 9.40
C TYR A 374 10.79 -36.51 8.08
N PRO A 375 11.19 -37.76 7.74
CA PRO A 375 12.00 -38.04 6.57
C PRO A 375 11.26 -37.79 5.25
N ASP A 376 9.97 -38.10 5.16
CA ASP A 376 9.23 -38.10 3.90
C ASP A 376 8.40 -36.82 3.69
N ARG A 377 7.77 -36.32 4.75
CA ARG A 377 6.89 -35.17 4.74
C ARG A 377 7.26 -34.16 5.81
N PRO A 378 8.20 -33.27 5.53
CA PRO A 378 8.51 -32.20 6.45
C PRO A 378 7.26 -31.34 6.72
N PRO A 379 6.86 -31.15 7.99
CA PRO A 379 5.81 -30.24 8.38
C PRO A 379 6.33 -28.80 8.35
N GLY A 380 5.54 -27.86 8.89
CA GLY A 380 6.03 -26.54 9.21
C GLY A 380 7.14 -26.57 10.27
N VAL A 381 7.82 -25.43 10.45
CA VAL A 381 8.84 -25.26 11.49
C VAL A 381 8.67 -23.94 12.19
N PHE A 382 8.70 -23.98 13.51
CA PHE A 382 8.81 -22.81 14.35
C PHE A 382 10.29 -22.49 14.61
N VAL A 383 10.69 -21.26 14.27
CA VAL A 383 12.07 -20.79 14.31
C VAL A 383 12.23 -19.79 15.43
N GLU A 384 13.27 -19.97 16.26
CA GLU A 384 13.59 -19.03 17.34
C GLU A 384 15.04 -18.55 17.22
N SER A 385 15.20 -17.25 17.46
CA SER A 385 16.48 -16.54 17.46
C SER A 385 17.07 -16.49 18.87
N VAL A 386 18.39 -16.33 18.97
CA VAL A 386 19.08 -15.92 20.22
C VAL A 386 18.60 -14.57 20.74
N GLN A 387 18.02 -13.74 19.89
CA GLN A 387 17.51 -12.42 20.25
C GLN A 387 16.49 -12.51 21.38
N ARG A 388 16.73 -11.81 22.48
CA ARG A 388 15.92 -11.91 23.71
C ARG A 388 14.64 -11.07 23.68
N SER A 389 14.63 -9.98 22.92
CA SER A 389 13.52 -9.03 22.87
C SER A 389 13.40 -8.37 21.50
N GLY A 390 12.28 -7.70 21.26
CA GLY A 390 12.00 -7.00 20.02
C GLY A 390 11.37 -7.89 18.94
N PRO A 391 10.95 -7.29 17.81
CA PRO A 391 10.26 -7.99 16.73
C PRO A 391 11.19 -8.92 15.93
N PHE A 392 10.60 -9.90 15.25
CA PHE A 392 11.27 -10.82 14.31
C PHE A 392 12.27 -11.78 14.94
N ARG A 393 12.13 -12.04 16.25
CA ARG A 393 12.92 -13.06 16.97
C ARG A 393 12.38 -14.47 16.81
N LYS A 394 11.15 -14.59 16.32
CA LYS A 394 10.44 -15.84 16.08
C LYS A 394 9.75 -15.76 14.72
N ALA A 395 9.73 -16.89 14.03
CA ALA A 395 9.00 -17.02 12.77
C ALA A 395 8.46 -18.44 12.64
N ALA A 396 7.39 -18.59 11.89
CA ALA A 396 6.86 -19.88 11.50
C ALA A 396 6.93 -20.03 9.98
N LEU A 397 7.52 -21.12 9.53
CA LEU A 397 7.60 -21.48 8.11
C LEU A 397 6.66 -22.64 7.84
N ARG A 398 5.88 -22.53 6.78
CA ARG A 398 4.96 -23.59 6.36
C ARG A 398 5.68 -24.77 5.75
N ASP A 399 4.99 -25.88 5.63
CA ASP A 399 5.47 -27.12 5.05
C ASP A 399 6.03 -26.98 3.63
N ASN A 400 5.38 -26.18 2.75
CA ASN A 400 5.89 -25.92 1.41
C ASN A 400 7.21 -25.14 1.42
N GLN A 401 7.40 -24.24 2.39
CA GLN A 401 8.65 -23.51 2.56
C GLN A 401 9.76 -24.40 3.09
N VAL A 402 9.46 -25.29 4.04
CA VAL A 402 10.44 -26.27 4.57
C VAL A 402 10.85 -27.28 3.49
N ARG A 403 9.90 -27.74 2.65
CA ARG A 403 10.15 -28.72 1.58
C ARG A 403 10.96 -28.19 0.41
N ASP A 404 10.93 -26.88 0.17
CA ASP A 404 11.68 -26.30 -0.97
C ASP A 404 13.19 -26.58 -0.82
N PRO A 405 13.85 -27.19 -1.82
CA PRO A 405 15.26 -27.54 -1.73
C PRO A 405 16.21 -26.35 -1.59
N ARG A 406 15.72 -25.12 -1.85
CA ARG A 406 16.48 -23.88 -1.71
C ARG A 406 16.32 -23.24 -0.32
N SER A 407 15.44 -23.79 0.52
CA SER A 407 15.27 -23.31 1.89
C SER A 407 16.38 -23.84 2.78
N LEU A 408 17.19 -22.93 3.31
CA LEU A 408 18.42 -23.27 4.03
C LEU A 408 18.43 -22.70 5.45
N LEU A 409 19.05 -23.45 6.34
CA LEU A 409 19.76 -22.89 7.48
C LEU A 409 21.14 -22.47 6.96
N ALA A 410 21.27 -21.23 6.55
CA ALA A 410 22.49 -20.71 5.96
C ALA A 410 23.56 -20.45 7.04
N LEU A 411 24.79 -20.87 6.73
CA LEU A 411 25.99 -20.72 7.55
C LEU A 411 26.98 -19.75 6.90
N GLU A 412 26.87 -19.60 5.57
CA GLU A 412 27.75 -18.78 4.73
C GLU A 412 26.92 -17.98 3.71
N VAL A 413 27.52 -16.88 3.26
CA VAL A 413 26.98 -16.05 2.18
C VAL A 413 28.10 -15.55 1.28
N ASN A 414 27.91 -15.62 -0.03
CA ASN A 414 28.87 -15.16 -1.06
C ASN A 414 30.28 -15.71 -0.88
N GLY A 415 30.40 -16.96 -0.37
CA GLY A 415 31.68 -17.66 -0.17
C GLY A 415 32.35 -17.38 1.18
N GLU A 416 31.74 -16.58 2.06
CA GLU A 416 32.30 -16.27 3.38
C GLU A 416 31.33 -16.66 4.51
N THR A 417 31.90 -16.88 5.69
CA THR A 417 31.12 -17.03 6.93
C THR A 417 30.23 -15.81 7.15
N LEU A 418 29.00 -16.03 7.63
CA LEU A 418 28.08 -14.94 7.98
C LEU A 418 28.75 -13.96 8.95
N SER A 419 28.63 -12.68 8.66
CA SER A 419 28.97 -11.66 9.67
C SER A 419 27.94 -11.66 10.82
N PRO A 420 28.27 -11.10 11.99
CA PRO A 420 27.30 -10.92 13.08
C PRO A 420 26.01 -10.22 12.62
N ASP A 421 26.12 -9.19 11.77
CA ASP A 421 24.98 -8.41 11.30
C ASP A 421 24.17 -9.15 10.22
N HIS A 422 24.77 -10.09 9.52
CA HIS A 422 24.06 -10.98 8.59
C HIS A 422 23.48 -12.23 9.25
N GLY A 423 23.70 -12.43 10.57
CA GLY A 423 23.02 -13.47 11.34
C GLY A 423 23.88 -14.63 11.77
N TYR A 424 25.22 -14.45 11.87
CA TYR A 424 26.11 -15.46 12.47
C TYR A 424 25.59 -15.92 13.85
N PRO A 425 25.58 -17.20 14.19
CA PRO A 425 26.22 -18.34 13.52
C PRO A 425 25.39 -18.97 12.40
N ALA A 426 24.07 -18.77 12.37
CA ALA A 426 23.16 -19.34 11.39
C ALA A 426 21.91 -18.48 11.19
N ARG A 427 21.40 -18.46 9.97
CA ARG A 427 20.15 -17.79 9.64
C ARG A 427 19.26 -18.62 8.72
N ILE A 428 17.96 -18.35 8.76
CA ILE A 428 17.04 -18.89 7.77
C ILE A 428 17.11 -18.09 6.47
N ILE A 429 17.05 -18.81 5.36
CA ILE A 429 16.81 -18.27 4.01
C ILE A 429 15.75 -19.12 3.33
N VAL A 430 14.68 -18.48 2.84
CA VAL A 430 13.54 -19.12 2.18
C VAL A 430 13.23 -18.37 0.89
N PRO A 431 13.05 -19.06 -0.25
CA PRO A 431 12.75 -18.41 -1.51
C PRO A 431 11.36 -17.73 -1.48
N ALA A 432 11.22 -16.63 -2.21
CA ALA A 432 10.00 -15.84 -2.35
C ALA A 432 9.38 -15.36 -1.00
N ALA A 433 10.11 -15.40 0.09
CA ALA A 433 9.62 -15.07 1.42
C ALA A 433 9.95 -13.62 1.81
N PRO A 434 9.10 -12.97 2.63
CA PRO A 434 9.47 -11.70 3.25
C PRO A 434 10.67 -11.86 4.17
N GLY A 435 11.50 -10.81 4.24
CA GLY A 435 12.74 -10.81 5.04
C GLY A 435 12.53 -11.12 6.52
N VAL A 436 11.33 -10.87 7.04
CA VAL A 436 10.95 -11.18 8.43
C VAL A 436 10.90 -12.69 8.72
N LEU A 437 10.69 -13.52 7.71
CA LEU A 437 10.76 -14.98 7.82
C LEU A 437 12.20 -15.51 7.70
N ASN A 438 13.14 -14.72 7.21
CA ASN A 438 14.55 -15.05 7.12
C ASN A 438 15.27 -14.72 8.44
N THR A 439 14.82 -15.37 9.52
CA THR A 439 15.27 -15.14 10.90
C THR A 439 16.79 -15.25 11.02
N LYS A 440 17.42 -14.24 11.67
CA LYS A 440 18.85 -14.19 11.99
C LYS A 440 19.13 -14.78 13.37
N TRP A 441 20.39 -15.22 13.58
CA TRP A 441 20.88 -15.72 14.87
C TRP A 441 20.02 -16.88 15.40
N VAL A 442 19.72 -17.84 14.54
CA VAL A 442 18.83 -18.96 14.86
C VAL A 442 19.49 -19.86 15.91
N THR A 443 18.70 -20.26 16.91
CA THR A 443 19.15 -21.17 17.98
C THR A 443 18.22 -22.37 18.15
N ARG A 444 16.96 -22.30 17.70
CA ARG A 444 16.00 -23.40 17.80
C ARG A 444 15.14 -23.53 16.55
N LEU A 445 14.94 -24.75 16.13
CA LEU A 445 13.98 -25.16 15.12
C LEU A 445 13.08 -26.24 15.73
N THR A 446 11.78 -25.99 15.78
CA THR A 446 10.80 -26.99 16.27
C THR A 446 9.89 -27.36 15.10
N PHE A 447 10.05 -28.56 14.58
CA PHE A 447 9.23 -29.10 13.48
C PHE A 447 7.93 -29.67 14.03
N GLY A 448 6.81 -29.40 13.36
CA GLY A 448 5.49 -29.87 13.78
C GLY A 448 4.36 -29.10 13.08
N GLU A 449 3.13 -29.41 13.48
CA GLU A 449 1.97 -28.58 13.12
C GLU A 449 2.08 -27.23 13.83
N LEU A 450 1.81 -26.14 13.10
CA LEU A 450 1.94 -24.75 13.55
C LEU A 450 0.60 -24.15 13.95
#